data_34231a16fa19cde961b4dad969671c8f
#
_entry.id   34231a16fa19cde961b4dad969671c8f
#
_cell.length_a   1.000
_cell.length_b   1.000
_cell.length_c   1.000
_cell.angle_alpha   90.00
_cell.angle_beta   90.00
_cell.angle_gamma   90.00
#
_symmetry.space_group_name_H-M   'P 1'
#
loop_
_entity.id
_entity.type
_entity.pdbx_description
1 polymer ?
#
loop_
_entity_poly.entity_id
_entity_poly.type
_entity_poly.pdbx_seq_one_letter_code
_entity_poly.pdbx_strand_id
1 'polypeptide(L)'
;MEKNTDSEILQVHYYLSNNSHSMDAKILNKVEGELLKILEEVSNILGLEIYVETFALEEGGIKSIYKFINKKKNRAKIIVVGSFLGSILGSVISDVISNSINTDSETEKKKNEFLELQIKKLKQDFEKDSLEALKPNLEIEEEFVVTQELIDSLAIYISENNKIKLSKSKFYTFLSKEAKVEKVSTQELNQNFEPKSIEKIVPRSDFNLFIVKETVVEPEYKENITLEIVSPVLKRNRMSWKAIYNNQNITFKLKDEDFKNLILNKNLSFSNGTKLICDIETQQKMNDDGQIKESTRSVYNVSRIIYTNGDIVDLK
;
A
#
# COMPACT_ATOMS: atom_id res chain seq x y z
N MET A 1 -32.07 -10.27 -27.26
CA MET A 1 -31.92 -8.89 -26.78
C MET A 1 -30.91 -8.93 -25.63
N GLU A 2 -29.62 -8.81 -25.94
CA GLU A 2 -28.58 -8.64 -24.92
C GLU A 2 -28.81 -7.31 -24.22
N LYS A 3 -29.02 -7.36 -22.91
CA LYS A 3 -29.08 -6.16 -22.09
C LYS A 3 -27.72 -5.49 -22.19
N ASN A 4 -27.70 -4.29 -22.79
CA ASN A 4 -26.55 -3.38 -22.80
C ASN A 4 -26.08 -3.17 -21.34
N THR A 5 -25.20 -4.02 -20.87
CA THR A 5 -24.50 -3.83 -19.60
C THR A 5 -23.37 -2.87 -19.88
N ASP A 6 -23.46 -1.66 -19.33
CA ASP A 6 -22.37 -0.70 -19.40
C ASP A 6 -21.14 -1.30 -18.76
N SER A 7 -20.19 -1.61 -19.59
CA SER A 7 -18.89 -2.14 -19.19
C SER A 7 -17.81 -1.25 -19.76
N GLU A 8 -16.77 -1.04 -19.01
CA GLU A 8 -15.55 -0.41 -19.45
C GLU A 8 -14.53 -1.49 -19.78
N ILE A 9 -13.76 -1.27 -20.83
CA ILE A 9 -12.73 -2.21 -21.28
C ILE A 9 -11.38 -1.53 -21.15
N LEU A 10 -10.47 -2.17 -20.43
CA LEU A 10 -9.07 -1.76 -20.34
C LEU A 10 -8.19 -2.80 -21.01
N GLN A 11 -7.35 -2.35 -21.93
CA GLN A 11 -6.28 -3.13 -22.51
C GLN A 11 -4.97 -2.85 -21.78
N VAL A 12 -4.28 -3.92 -21.38
CA VAL A 12 -2.87 -3.87 -20.96
C VAL A 12 -2.07 -4.61 -22.02
N HIS A 13 -1.16 -3.90 -22.69
CA HIS A 13 -0.38 -4.44 -23.78
C HIS A 13 1.10 -4.55 -23.42
N TYR A 14 1.65 -5.75 -23.51
CA TYR A 14 3.06 -6.06 -23.31
C TYR A 14 3.73 -6.13 -24.67
N TYR A 15 4.56 -5.15 -24.99
CA TYR A 15 5.31 -5.09 -26.25
C TYR A 15 6.59 -5.89 -26.08
N LEU A 16 6.78 -6.86 -26.98
CA LEU A 16 7.89 -7.80 -26.92
C LEU A 16 8.88 -7.54 -28.04
N SER A 17 10.17 -7.69 -27.72
CA SER A 17 11.28 -7.58 -28.69
C SER A 17 11.23 -8.68 -29.76
N ASN A 18 11.87 -8.42 -30.90
CA ASN A 18 12.09 -9.39 -31.98
C ASN A 18 10.79 -10.02 -32.52
N ASN A 19 9.68 -9.26 -32.58
CA ASN A 19 8.38 -9.76 -32.99
C ASN A 19 7.94 -11.04 -32.24
N SER A 20 8.39 -11.19 -30.99
CA SER A 20 7.98 -12.33 -30.17
C SER A 20 6.50 -12.19 -29.80
N HIS A 21 5.79 -13.32 -29.86
CA HIS A 21 4.39 -13.41 -29.45
C HIS A 21 4.21 -14.26 -28.18
N SER A 22 5.30 -14.49 -27.43
CA SER A 22 5.29 -15.32 -26.23
C SER A 22 6.19 -14.77 -25.15
N MET A 23 5.74 -14.83 -23.91
CA MET A 23 6.51 -14.57 -22.69
C MET A 23 6.33 -15.72 -21.69
N ASP A 24 7.15 -15.73 -20.63
CA ASP A 24 7.02 -16.72 -19.57
C ASP A 24 5.63 -16.63 -18.91
N ALA A 25 4.86 -17.73 -18.96
CA ALA A 25 3.52 -17.79 -18.41
C ALA A 25 3.47 -17.57 -16.89
N LYS A 26 4.53 -17.94 -16.16
CA LYS A 26 4.62 -17.70 -14.71
C LYS A 26 4.84 -16.22 -14.41
N ILE A 27 5.59 -15.51 -15.27
CA ILE A 27 5.79 -14.08 -15.15
C ILE A 27 4.47 -13.37 -15.47
N LEU A 28 3.82 -13.70 -16.58
CA LEU A 28 2.53 -13.13 -16.95
C LEU A 28 1.50 -13.28 -15.83
N ASN A 29 1.32 -14.49 -15.31
CA ASN A 29 0.38 -14.75 -14.22
C ASN A 29 0.66 -13.91 -12.96
N LYS A 30 1.94 -13.70 -12.61
CA LYS A 30 2.32 -12.86 -11.47
C LYS A 30 2.00 -11.39 -11.73
N VAL A 31 2.32 -10.91 -12.91
CA VAL A 31 2.05 -9.53 -13.33
C VAL A 31 0.56 -9.25 -13.31
N GLU A 32 -0.26 -10.11 -13.90
CA GLU A 32 -1.72 -9.99 -13.89
C GLU A 32 -2.30 -10.10 -12.47
N GLY A 33 -1.75 -10.97 -11.64
CA GLY A 33 -2.15 -11.09 -10.24
C GLY A 33 -1.91 -9.79 -9.44
N GLU A 34 -0.80 -9.09 -9.66
CA GLU A 34 -0.55 -7.81 -9.00
C GLU A 34 -1.46 -6.69 -9.56
N LEU A 35 -1.75 -6.73 -10.86
CA LEU A 35 -2.71 -5.81 -11.49
C LEU A 35 -4.10 -5.93 -10.86
N LEU A 36 -4.58 -7.17 -10.69
CA LEU A 36 -5.88 -7.44 -10.07
C LEU A 36 -5.93 -6.98 -8.60
N LYS A 37 -4.84 -7.10 -7.84
CA LYS A 37 -4.75 -6.57 -6.48
C LYS A 37 -4.83 -5.04 -6.43
N ILE A 38 -4.17 -4.35 -7.36
CA ILE A 38 -4.28 -2.89 -7.49
C ILE A 38 -5.74 -2.52 -7.75
N LEU A 39 -6.39 -3.21 -8.69
CA LEU A 39 -7.78 -2.97 -9.04
C LEU A 39 -8.73 -3.19 -7.86
N GLU A 40 -8.54 -4.28 -7.11
CA GLU A 40 -9.33 -4.58 -5.92
C GLU A 40 -9.19 -3.48 -4.87
N GLU A 41 -7.98 -3.01 -4.60
CA GLU A 41 -7.75 -1.97 -3.61
C GLU A 41 -8.30 -0.60 -4.06
N VAL A 42 -8.16 -0.24 -5.35
CA VAL A 42 -8.81 0.95 -5.92
C VAL A 42 -10.32 0.89 -5.76
N SER A 43 -10.91 -0.28 -6.06
CA SER A 43 -12.35 -0.50 -5.91
C SER A 43 -12.80 -0.33 -4.46
N ASN A 44 -12.03 -0.86 -3.50
CA ASN A 44 -12.28 -0.70 -2.06
C ASN A 44 -12.18 0.77 -1.63
N ILE A 45 -11.14 1.48 -2.08
CA ILE A 45 -10.94 2.90 -1.77
C ILE A 45 -12.08 3.75 -2.33
N LEU A 46 -12.58 3.42 -3.51
CA LEU A 46 -13.68 4.15 -4.16
C LEU A 46 -15.08 3.67 -3.74
N GLY A 47 -15.17 2.60 -2.94
CA GLY A 47 -16.46 2.03 -2.52
C GLY A 47 -17.24 1.36 -3.65
N LEU A 48 -16.53 0.78 -4.64
CA LEU A 48 -17.11 0.16 -5.81
C LEU A 48 -17.16 -1.37 -5.67
N GLU A 49 -18.25 -1.98 -6.10
CA GLU A 49 -18.37 -3.44 -6.23
C GLU A 49 -18.15 -3.82 -7.70
N ILE A 50 -16.90 -4.07 -8.08
CA ILE A 50 -16.52 -4.37 -9.46
C ILE A 50 -16.32 -5.87 -9.63
N TYR A 51 -16.85 -6.38 -10.73
CA TYR A 51 -16.56 -7.69 -11.26
C TYR A 51 -15.69 -7.55 -12.49
N VAL A 52 -14.63 -8.35 -12.59
CA VAL A 52 -13.65 -8.29 -13.67
C VAL A 52 -13.77 -9.56 -14.52
N GLU A 53 -14.01 -9.39 -15.80
CA GLU A 53 -13.92 -10.45 -16.80
C GLU A 53 -12.68 -10.21 -17.68
N THR A 54 -12.08 -11.27 -18.18
CA THR A 54 -11.03 -11.18 -19.20
C THR A 54 -11.56 -11.72 -20.53
N PHE A 55 -11.12 -11.12 -21.61
CA PHE A 55 -11.42 -11.64 -22.96
C PHE A 55 -10.38 -12.67 -23.38
N ALA A 56 -10.77 -13.54 -24.30
CA ALA A 56 -9.86 -14.45 -24.97
C ALA A 56 -8.76 -13.65 -25.71
N LEU A 57 -7.53 -14.16 -25.68
CA LEU A 57 -6.38 -13.53 -26.31
C LEU A 57 -6.55 -13.49 -27.83
N GLU A 58 -6.27 -12.33 -28.45
CA GLU A 58 -6.24 -12.13 -29.89
C GLU A 58 -4.81 -12.15 -30.44
N GLU A 59 -4.67 -12.34 -31.77
CA GLU A 59 -3.38 -12.28 -32.46
C GLU A 59 -2.78 -10.87 -32.43
N GLY A 60 -1.47 -10.74 -32.25
CA GLY A 60 -0.75 -9.45 -32.36
C GLY A 60 0.02 -8.97 -31.13
N GLY A 61 0.54 -9.87 -30.34
CA GLY A 61 1.28 -9.60 -29.10
C GLY A 61 0.52 -10.11 -27.88
N ILE A 62 1.08 -9.90 -26.67
CA ILE A 62 0.36 -10.29 -25.46
C ILE A 62 -0.44 -9.08 -24.99
N LYS A 63 -1.74 -9.17 -25.16
CA LYS A 63 -2.73 -8.19 -24.72
C LYS A 63 -3.65 -8.84 -23.71
N SER A 64 -3.67 -8.32 -22.49
CA SER A 64 -4.67 -8.68 -21.49
C SER A 64 -5.79 -7.64 -21.55
N ILE A 65 -6.99 -8.08 -21.85
CA ILE A 65 -8.17 -7.22 -21.99
C ILE A 65 -9.11 -7.52 -20.83
N TYR A 66 -9.36 -6.51 -20.01
CA TYR A 66 -10.20 -6.58 -18.83
C TYR A 66 -11.50 -5.81 -19.06
N LYS A 67 -12.61 -6.45 -18.76
CA LYS A 67 -13.92 -5.84 -18.76
C LYS A 67 -14.40 -5.65 -17.33
N PHE A 68 -14.69 -4.42 -16.97
CA PHE A 68 -15.20 -4.04 -15.66
C PHE A 68 -16.71 -3.98 -15.69
N ILE A 69 -17.35 -4.66 -14.77
CA ILE A 69 -18.80 -4.71 -14.65
C ILE A 69 -19.17 -4.28 -13.22
N ASN A 70 -19.97 -3.24 -13.11
CA ASN A 70 -20.52 -2.84 -11.81
C ASN A 70 -21.78 -3.66 -11.50
N LYS A 71 -21.83 -4.29 -10.34
CA LYS A 71 -23.03 -5.04 -9.87
C LYS A 71 -24.23 -4.12 -9.61
N LYS A 72 -23.98 -2.87 -9.25
CA LYS A 72 -25.02 -1.85 -9.06
C LYS A 72 -25.09 -1.02 -10.34
N LYS A 73 -26.20 -1.05 -11.08
CA LYS A 73 -26.46 -0.44 -12.38
C LYS A 73 -26.15 1.07 -12.47
N ASN A 74 -24.89 1.49 -12.44
CA ASN A 74 -24.53 2.89 -12.52
C ASN A 74 -23.36 3.13 -13.49
N ARG A 75 -23.65 3.82 -14.61
CA ARG A 75 -22.77 4.00 -15.78
C ARG A 75 -21.51 4.81 -15.49
N ALA A 76 -21.66 5.94 -14.79
CA ALA A 76 -20.56 6.86 -14.53
C ALA A 76 -19.42 6.25 -13.69
N LYS A 77 -19.74 5.20 -12.91
CA LYS A 77 -18.84 4.59 -11.93
C LYS A 77 -17.77 3.69 -12.54
N ILE A 78 -18.06 3.06 -13.67
CA ILE A 78 -17.15 2.10 -14.29
C ILE A 78 -16.06 2.84 -15.09
N ILE A 79 -16.40 3.97 -15.73
CA ILE A 79 -15.49 4.78 -16.54
C ILE A 79 -14.25 5.23 -15.76
N VAL A 80 -14.42 5.42 -14.47
CA VAL A 80 -13.36 5.93 -13.58
C VAL A 80 -12.28 4.87 -13.30
N VAL A 81 -12.61 3.58 -13.23
CA VAL A 81 -11.68 2.54 -12.73
C VAL A 81 -10.57 2.22 -13.74
N GLY A 82 -10.88 2.11 -15.01
CA GLY A 82 -9.88 1.87 -16.06
C GLY A 82 -8.93 3.06 -16.18
N SER A 83 -9.47 4.28 -16.15
CA SER A 83 -8.69 5.51 -16.16
C SER A 83 -7.77 5.61 -14.94
N PHE A 84 -8.28 5.25 -13.75
CA PHE A 84 -7.46 5.19 -12.54
C PHE A 84 -6.32 4.18 -12.65
N LEU A 85 -6.61 2.97 -13.13
CA LEU A 85 -5.60 1.94 -13.25
C LEU A 85 -4.49 2.34 -14.22
N GLY A 86 -4.86 2.92 -15.38
CA GLY A 86 -3.90 3.46 -16.34
C GLY A 86 -3.03 4.57 -15.74
N SER A 87 -3.63 5.47 -14.98
CA SER A 87 -2.91 6.56 -14.31
C SER A 87 -2.03 6.04 -13.18
N ILE A 88 -2.51 5.09 -12.37
CA ILE A 88 -1.73 4.46 -11.29
C ILE A 88 -0.50 3.75 -11.86
N LEU A 89 -0.64 2.95 -12.91
CA LEU A 89 0.49 2.22 -13.49
C LEU A 89 1.51 3.17 -14.11
N GLY A 90 1.08 4.29 -14.72
CA GLY A 90 1.96 5.28 -15.33
C GLY A 90 2.51 6.35 -14.37
N SER A 91 1.97 6.50 -13.14
CA SER A 91 2.45 7.51 -12.19
C SER A 91 3.74 7.06 -11.51
N VAL A 92 4.74 7.93 -11.42
CA VAL A 92 5.97 7.65 -10.65
C VAL A 92 5.66 7.73 -9.16
N ILE A 93 6.28 6.85 -8.36
CA ILE A 93 6.12 6.86 -6.90
C ILE A 93 6.75 8.13 -6.34
N SER A 94 6.04 8.85 -5.46
CA SER A 94 6.44 10.16 -4.94
C SER A 94 7.79 10.16 -4.22
N ASP A 95 8.20 9.04 -3.62
CA ASP A 95 9.50 8.89 -2.95
C ASP A 95 10.70 9.13 -3.92
N VAL A 96 10.49 8.97 -5.23
CA VAL A 96 11.51 9.26 -6.25
C VAL A 96 11.52 10.75 -6.62
N ILE A 97 10.37 11.42 -6.49
CA ILE A 97 10.21 12.85 -6.82
C ILE A 97 10.52 13.73 -5.61
N SER A 98 10.20 13.31 -4.39
CA SER A 98 10.37 14.11 -3.17
C SER A 98 11.84 14.41 -2.82
N ASN A 99 12.78 13.62 -3.34
CA ASN A 99 14.21 13.97 -3.26
C ASN A 99 14.63 15.14 -4.18
N SER A 100 13.72 15.67 -4.98
CA SER A 100 14.03 16.72 -5.96
C SER A 100 13.26 18.03 -5.79
N ILE A 101 12.25 18.10 -4.93
CA ILE A 101 11.45 19.33 -4.76
C ILE A 101 11.16 19.55 -3.28
N ASN A 102 11.74 20.61 -2.71
CA ASN A 102 11.36 21.17 -1.41
C ASN A 102 9.93 21.73 -1.50
N THR A 103 8.92 20.89 -1.31
CA THR A 103 7.53 21.32 -1.13
C THR A 103 7.30 21.63 0.34
N ASP A 104 6.73 22.79 0.62
CA ASP A 104 6.36 23.21 1.98
C ASP A 104 5.35 22.19 2.55
N SER A 105 5.67 21.64 3.71
CA SER A 105 4.88 20.59 4.41
C SER A 105 3.40 20.99 4.62
N GLU A 106 3.10 22.28 4.73
CA GLU A 106 1.74 22.79 4.92
C GLU A 106 0.92 22.76 3.63
N THR A 107 1.55 23.03 2.50
CA THR A 107 0.93 22.98 1.16
C THR A 107 0.59 21.54 0.79
N GLU A 108 1.47 20.61 1.13
CA GLU A 108 1.25 19.17 0.88
C GLU A 108 0.09 18.61 1.72
N LYS A 109 -0.01 18.99 3.00
CA LYS A 109 -1.15 18.64 3.86
C LYS A 109 -2.48 19.13 3.29
N LYS A 110 -2.56 20.39 2.88
CA LYS A 110 -3.77 20.98 2.29
C LYS A 110 -4.18 20.27 1.00
N LYS A 111 -3.19 19.90 0.16
CA LYS A 111 -3.43 19.14 -1.06
C LYS A 111 -4.01 17.76 -0.75
N ASN A 112 -3.44 17.05 0.22
CA ASN A 112 -3.92 15.71 0.62
C ASN A 112 -5.33 15.77 1.22
N GLU A 113 -5.62 16.74 2.11
CA GLU A 113 -6.96 16.98 2.65
C GLU A 113 -7.99 17.26 1.54
N PHE A 114 -7.60 18.05 0.53
CA PHE A 114 -8.46 18.30 -0.64
C PHE A 114 -8.76 17.00 -1.41
N LEU A 115 -7.74 16.17 -1.68
CA LEU A 115 -7.89 14.91 -2.41
C LEU A 115 -8.74 13.89 -1.61
N GLU A 116 -8.58 13.81 -0.29
CA GLU A 116 -9.45 13.01 0.59
C GLU A 116 -10.91 13.46 0.50
N LEU A 117 -11.15 14.77 0.49
CA LEU A 117 -12.48 15.33 0.34
C LEU A 117 -13.10 14.98 -1.02
N GLN A 118 -12.30 14.97 -2.09
CA GLN A 118 -12.75 14.57 -3.43
C GLN A 118 -13.11 13.07 -3.47
N ILE A 119 -12.30 12.19 -2.86
CA ILE A 119 -12.63 10.76 -2.73
C ILE A 119 -13.94 10.57 -1.96
N LYS A 120 -14.12 11.32 -0.87
CA LYS A 120 -15.37 11.26 -0.08
C LYS A 120 -16.59 11.70 -0.90
N LYS A 121 -16.47 12.77 -1.69
CA LYS A 121 -17.51 13.21 -2.61
C LYS A 121 -17.82 12.15 -3.66
N LEU A 122 -16.81 11.62 -4.33
CA LEU A 122 -16.98 10.52 -5.29
C LEU A 122 -17.74 9.33 -4.68
N LYS A 123 -17.41 8.92 -3.45
CA LYS A 123 -18.15 7.86 -2.75
C LYS A 123 -19.60 8.22 -2.53
N GLN A 124 -19.86 9.43 -2.04
CA GLN A 124 -21.22 9.91 -1.78
C GLN A 124 -22.06 9.97 -3.05
N ASP A 125 -21.49 10.46 -4.15
CA ASP A 125 -22.16 10.49 -5.43
C ASP A 125 -22.43 9.06 -5.94
N PHE A 126 -21.47 8.17 -5.73
CA PHE A 126 -21.64 6.75 -6.02
C PHE A 126 -22.73 6.08 -5.17
N GLU A 127 -22.95 6.50 -3.93
CA GLU A 127 -24.02 6.01 -3.07
C GLU A 127 -25.36 6.64 -3.43
N LYS A 128 -25.42 7.96 -3.68
CA LYS A 128 -26.66 8.68 -4.09
C LYS A 128 -27.26 8.10 -5.35
N ASP A 129 -26.48 7.94 -6.40
CA ASP A 129 -26.93 7.34 -7.64
C ASP A 129 -27.55 5.93 -7.47
N SER A 130 -27.07 5.15 -6.47
CA SER A 130 -27.69 3.85 -6.16
C SER A 130 -29.04 3.97 -5.47
N LEU A 131 -29.30 5.09 -4.79
CA LEU A 131 -30.59 5.39 -4.14
C LEU A 131 -31.57 6.06 -5.10
N GLU A 132 -31.11 6.91 -6.04
CA GLU A 132 -31.94 7.59 -7.04
C GLU A 132 -32.46 6.63 -8.11
N ALA A 133 -31.73 5.58 -8.43
CA ALA A 133 -32.25 4.49 -9.25
C ALA A 133 -33.50 3.80 -8.66
N LEU A 134 -33.78 4.04 -7.38
CA LEU A 134 -34.98 3.55 -6.68
C LEU A 134 -36.10 4.60 -6.52
N LYS A 135 -35.84 5.88 -6.88
CA LYS A 135 -36.82 6.99 -6.74
C LYS A 135 -36.78 7.92 -7.95
N PRO A 136 -37.73 7.85 -8.88
CA PRO A 136 -37.68 8.57 -10.18
C PRO A 136 -38.05 10.07 -10.14
N ASN A 137 -38.15 10.74 -9.01
CA ASN A 137 -38.64 12.12 -8.89
C ASN A 137 -37.88 12.97 -7.86
N LEU A 138 -36.58 13.22 -8.07
CA LEU A 138 -35.85 14.24 -7.31
C LEU A 138 -35.06 15.14 -8.25
N GLU A 139 -35.08 16.45 -7.98
CA GLU A 139 -34.43 17.50 -8.75
C GLU A 139 -32.91 17.25 -8.89
N ILE A 140 -32.40 17.48 -10.08
CA ILE A 140 -30.99 17.28 -10.48
C ILE A 140 -30.15 18.27 -9.69
N GLU A 141 -29.46 17.80 -8.64
CA GLU A 141 -28.29 18.50 -8.09
C GLU A 141 -27.14 18.41 -9.11
N GLU A 142 -26.28 19.43 -9.16
CA GLU A 142 -25.18 19.55 -10.12
C GLU A 142 -24.38 18.22 -10.24
N GLU A 143 -24.33 17.69 -11.44
CA GLU A 143 -23.64 16.46 -11.78
C GLU A 143 -22.14 16.66 -11.52
N PHE A 144 -21.53 15.87 -10.65
CA PHE A 144 -20.10 15.93 -10.38
C PHE A 144 -19.30 15.46 -11.60
N VAL A 145 -18.72 16.41 -12.34
CA VAL A 145 -17.94 16.11 -13.52
C VAL A 145 -16.56 15.60 -13.14
N VAL A 146 -16.28 14.33 -13.40
CA VAL A 146 -14.97 13.71 -13.21
C VAL A 146 -14.09 14.04 -14.42
N THR A 147 -13.15 14.98 -14.24
CA THR A 147 -12.17 15.34 -15.29
C THR A 147 -10.97 14.41 -15.26
N GLN A 148 -10.25 14.26 -16.39
CA GLN A 148 -9.02 13.48 -16.45
C GLN A 148 -7.94 14.01 -15.49
N GLU A 149 -7.84 15.32 -15.31
CA GLU A 149 -6.91 15.95 -14.35
C GLU A 149 -7.20 15.55 -12.90
N LEU A 150 -8.48 15.46 -12.55
CA LEU A 150 -8.89 14.99 -11.22
C LEU A 150 -8.56 13.50 -11.06
N ILE A 151 -8.81 12.68 -12.06
CA ILE A 151 -8.45 11.24 -12.06
C ILE A 151 -6.94 11.09 -11.86
N ASP A 152 -6.12 11.80 -12.61
CA ASP A 152 -4.66 11.72 -12.53
C ASP A 152 -4.16 12.17 -11.14
N SER A 153 -4.72 13.24 -10.59
CA SER A 153 -4.38 13.73 -9.24
C SER A 153 -4.75 12.73 -8.14
N LEU A 154 -5.95 12.15 -8.24
CA LEU A 154 -6.42 11.13 -7.30
C LEU A 154 -5.64 9.83 -7.46
N ALA A 155 -5.26 9.44 -8.69
CA ALA A 155 -4.45 8.26 -8.94
C ALA A 155 -3.06 8.36 -8.29
N ILE A 156 -2.43 9.55 -8.34
CA ILE A 156 -1.18 9.81 -7.63
C ILE A 156 -1.38 9.63 -6.11
N TYR A 157 -2.41 10.26 -5.55
CA TYR A 157 -2.72 10.15 -4.13
C TYR A 157 -3.03 8.70 -3.70
N ILE A 158 -3.87 7.99 -4.45
CA ILE A 158 -4.22 6.58 -4.20
C ILE A 158 -2.99 5.67 -4.35
N SER A 159 -2.03 6.01 -5.22
CA SER A 159 -0.79 5.25 -5.40
C SER A 159 0.10 5.23 -4.15
N GLU A 160 -0.09 6.15 -3.21
CA GLU A 160 0.60 6.15 -1.92
C GLU A 160 0.02 5.12 -0.92
N ASN A 161 -1.15 4.55 -1.22
CA ASN A 161 -1.66 3.42 -0.44
C ASN A 161 -0.66 2.26 -0.46
N ASN A 162 -0.29 1.75 0.71
CA ASN A 162 0.76 0.74 0.86
C ASN A 162 0.54 -0.53 0.02
N LYS A 163 -0.71 -1.00 -0.10
CA LYS A 163 -1.03 -2.18 -0.90
C LYS A 163 -0.85 -1.91 -2.38
N ILE A 164 -1.31 -0.76 -2.86
CA ILE A 164 -1.18 -0.34 -4.26
C ILE A 164 0.29 -0.13 -4.60
N LYS A 165 1.04 0.60 -3.76
CA LYS A 165 2.48 0.85 -3.90
C LYS A 165 3.28 -0.45 -4.01
N LEU A 166 2.99 -1.41 -3.12
CA LEU A 166 3.66 -2.71 -3.11
C LEU A 166 3.29 -3.56 -4.33
N SER A 167 2.01 -3.66 -4.69
CA SER A 167 1.57 -4.43 -5.85
C SER A 167 2.10 -3.84 -7.15
N LYS A 168 2.12 -2.52 -7.30
CA LYS A 168 2.75 -1.83 -8.42
C LYS A 168 4.25 -2.12 -8.51
N SER A 169 4.96 -2.05 -7.38
CA SER A 169 6.38 -2.41 -7.31
C SER A 169 6.63 -3.86 -7.74
N LYS A 170 5.81 -4.80 -7.28
CA LYS A 170 5.88 -6.21 -7.68
C LYS A 170 5.56 -6.41 -9.16
N PHE A 171 4.55 -5.70 -9.69
CA PHE A 171 4.20 -5.71 -11.11
C PHE A 171 5.42 -5.39 -11.99
N TYR A 172 6.08 -4.26 -11.74
CA TYR A 172 7.28 -3.88 -12.50
C TYR A 172 8.50 -4.77 -12.20
N THR A 173 8.63 -5.28 -10.97
CA THR A 173 9.68 -6.25 -10.64
C THR A 173 9.53 -7.54 -11.43
N PHE A 174 8.30 -8.04 -11.62
CA PHE A 174 8.08 -9.23 -12.42
C PHE A 174 8.28 -8.97 -13.91
N LEU A 175 7.78 -7.85 -14.43
CA LEU A 175 8.03 -7.44 -15.83
C LEU A 175 9.51 -7.29 -16.14
N SER A 176 10.31 -6.75 -15.22
CA SER A 176 11.75 -6.60 -15.39
C SER A 176 12.50 -7.93 -15.55
N LYS A 177 11.92 -9.05 -15.05
CA LYS A 177 12.49 -10.39 -15.20
C LYS A 177 12.26 -11.00 -16.59
N GLU A 178 11.28 -10.51 -17.35
CA GLU A 178 11.04 -10.92 -18.72
C GLU A 178 11.89 -10.04 -19.68
N ALA A 179 12.98 -10.60 -20.17
CA ALA A 179 13.93 -9.85 -20.99
C ALA A 179 13.32 -9.35 -22.32
N LYS A 180 12.31 -10.03 -22.81
CA LYS A 180 11.65 -9.68 -24.07
C LYS A 180 10.74 -8.46 -23.98
N VAL A 181 10.24 -8.10 -22.78
CA VAL A 181 9.33 -6.95 -22.61
C VAL A 181 10.13 -5.66 -22.79
N GLU A 182 9.79 -4.87 -23.79
CA GLU A 182 10.39 -3.56 -24.08
C GLU A 182 9.61 -2.40 -23.45
N LYS A 183 8.31 -2.52 -23.40
CA LYS A 183 7.40 -1.54 -22.78
C LYS A 183 6.09 -2.21 -22.43
N VAL A 184 5.36 -1.61 -21.51
CA VAL A 184 3.96 -1.93 -21.19
C VAL A 184 3.12 -0.71 -21.41
N SER A 185 1.90 -0.90 -21.89
CA SER A 185 0.94 0.19 -22.02
C SER A 185 -0.42 -0.18 -21.46
N THR A 186 -1.20 0.86 -21.18
CA THR A 186 -2.62 0.78 -20.81
C THR A 186 -3.44 1.70 -21.72
N GLN A 187 -4.59 1.23 -22.15
CA GLN A 187 -5.51 2.00 -22.99
C GLN A 187 -6.95 1.58 -22.73
N GLU A 188 -7.84 2.54 -22.59
CA GLU A 188 -9.27 2.28 -22.53
C GLU A 188 -9.80 2.04 -23.93
N LEU A 189 -10.68 1.03 -24.05
CA LEU A 189 -11.35 0.68 -25.28
C LEU A 189 -12.87 0.85 -25.14
N ASN A 190 -13.52 1.11 -26.24
CA ASN A 190 -14.99 1.05 -26.32
C ASN A 190 -15.47 -0.42 -26.48
N GLN A 191 -16.76 -0.63 -26.55
CA GLN A 191 -17.35 -1.98 -26.70
C GLN A 191 -17.00 -2.67 -28.02
N ASN A 192 -16.54 -1.92 -29.02
CA ASN A 192 -16.06 -2.44 -30.29
C ASN A 192 -14.55 -2.68 -30.30
N PHE A 193 -13.89 -2.61 -29.13
CA PHE A 193 -12.44 -2.71 -28.97
C PHE A 193 -11.64 -1.61 -29.67
N GLU A 194 -12.26 -0.46 -29.97
CA GLU A 194 -11.57 0.70 -30.52
C GLU A 194 -11.04 1.60 -29.39
N PRO A 195 -9.89 2.26 -29.60
CA PRO A 195 -9.31 3.18 -28.63
C PRO A 195 -10.28 4.30 -28.21
N LYS A 196 -10.47 4.46 -26.90
CA LYS A 196 -11.28 5.52 -26.28
C LYS A 196 -10.42 6.58 -25.62
N SER A 197 -9.23 6.20 -25.16
CA SER A 197 -8.26 7.07 -24.50
C SER A 197 -6.91 7.07 -25.21
N ILE A 198 -6.04 8.03 -24.84
CA ILE A 198 -4.65 8.01 -25.26
C ILE A 198 -3.94 6.83 -24.58
N GLU A 199 -3.14 6.10 -25.34
CA GLU A 199 -2.34 5.01 -24.83
C GLU A 199 -1.26 5.55 -23.86
N LYS A 200 -1.27 5.08 -22.61
CA LYS A 200 -0.27 5.42 -21.60
C LYS A 200 0.84 4.36 -21.64
N ILE A 201 2.03 4.76 -22.06
CA ILE A 201 3.17 3.86 -22.28
C ILE A 201 4.22 4.04 -21.20
N VAL A 202 4.71 2.94 -20.65
CA VAL A 202 5.86 2.90 -19.74
C VAL A 202 6.96 2.04 -20.41
N PRO A 203 8.08 2.65 -20.83
CA PRO A 203 9.19 1.91 -21.40
C PRO A 203 9.96 1.15 -20.33
N ARG A 204 10.66 0.08 -20.73
CA ARG A 204 11.46 -0.76 -19.82
C ARG A 204 12.50 0.03 -19.04
N SER A 205 13.09 1.07 -19.63
CA SER A 205 14.04 1.96 -18.97
C SER A 205 13.53 2.54 -17.67
N ASP A 206 12.22 2.76 -17.60
CA ASP A 206 11.56 3.45 -16.51
C ASP A 206 10.99 2.50 -15.44
N PHE A 207 11.00 1.18 -15.67
CA PHE A 207 10.45 0.21 -14.70
C PHE A 207 11.05 0.36 -13.29
N ASN A 208 12.35 0.67 -13.21
CA ASN A 208 13.04 0.88 -11.93
C ASN A 208 12.51 2.07 -11.12
N LEU A 209 11.84 3.04 -11.76
CA LEU A 209 11.22 4.18 -11.10
C LEU A 209 9.98 3.78 -10.28
N PHE A 210 9.41 2.61 -10.57
CA PHE A 210 8.21 2.09 -9.94
C PHE A 210 8.51 1.00 -8.90
N ILE A 211 9.78 0.60 -8.77
CA ILE A 211 10.19 -0.48 -7.86
C ILE A 211 10.64 0.10 -6.53
N VAL A 212 9.89 -0.18 -5.48
CA VAL A 212 10.27 0.16 -4.11
C VAL A 212 11.39 -0.76 -3.66
N LYS A 213 12.56 -0.19 -3.36
CA LYS A 213 13.75 -0.95 -2.98
C LYS A 213 13.73 -1.45 -1.54
N GLU A 214 12.94 -0.83 -0.66
CA GLU A 214 12.89 -1.17 0.76
C GLU A 214 11.44 -1.25 1.26
N THR A 215 11.14 -2.38 1.91
CA THR A 215 9.91 -2.57 2.70
C THR A 215 10.13 -2.21 4.18
N VAL A 216 11.22 -1.51 4.48
CA VAL A 216 11.56 -1.08 5.84
C VAL A 216 10.74 0.16 6.14
N VAL A 217 9.83 0.02 7.10
CA VAL A 217 9.08 1.12 7.68
C VAL A 217 9.94 1.74 8.77
N GLU A 218 9.89 3.05 8.94
CA GLU A 218 10.59 3.71 10.04
C GLU A 218 10.24 3.07 11.38
N PRO A 219 11.23 2.83 12.27
CA PRO A 219 10.96 2.25 13.56
C PRO A 219 10.16 3.23 14.42
N GLU A 220 9.25 2.68 15.23
CA GLU A 220 8.52 3.45 16.23
C GLU A 220 9.37 3.56 17.52
N TYR A 221 9.58 4.79 18.00
CA TYR A 221 10.26 5.07 19.25
C TYR A 221 9.29 5.54 20.32
N LYS A 222 9.40 5.00 21.54
CA LYS A 222 8.66 5.46 22.72
C LYS A 222 9.62 5.58 23.87
N GLU A 223 9.59 6.74 24.52
CA GLU A 223 10.45 7.07 25.65
C GLU A 223 9.72 6.88 26.98
N ASN A 224 10.49 6.63 28.04
CA ASN A 224 10.03 6.54 29.43
C ASN A 224 8.83 5.58 29.61
N ILE A 225 8.84 4.45 28.91
CA ILE A 225 7.82 3.43 29.09
C ILE A 225 8.13 2.54 30.32
N THR A 226 7.07 1.94 30.83
CA THR A 226 7.19 0.95 31.93
C THR A 226 7.01 -0.46 31.35
N LEU A 227 8.02 -1.31 31.56
CA LEU A 227 7.99 -2.73 31.23
C LEU A 227 7.96 -3.57 32.52
N GLU A 228 6.96 -4.42 32.70
CA GLU A 228 6.92 -5.39 33.77
C GLU A 228 7.62 -6.68 33.34
N ILE A 229 8.71 -7.04 33.99
CA ILE A 229 9.57 -8.15 33.60
C ILE A 229 8.93 -9.48 33.98
N VAL A 230 8.77 -10.35 32.99
CA VAL A 230 8.27 -11.72 33.15
C VAL A 230 9.42 -12.72 33.18
N SER A 231 10.43 -12.54 32.31
CA SER A 231 11.56 -13.46 32.21
C SER A 231 12.81 -12.72 31.74
N PRO A 232 13.74 -12.42 32.65
CA PRO A 232 15.03 -11.85 32.29
C PRO A 232 15.96 -12.94 31.73
N VAL A 233 16.89 -12.55 30.83
CA VAL A 233 17.99 -13.41 30.38
C VAL A 233 19.32 -12.80 30.81
N LEU A 234 20.00 -13.44 31.75
CA LEU A 234 21.20 -12.93 32.39
C LEU A 234 22.51 -13.45 31.75
N LYS A 235 22.45 -13.97 30.50
CA LYS A 235 23.63 -14.48 29.79
C LYS A 235 24.14 -13.48 28.73
N ARG A 236 25.48 -13.34 28.64
CA ARG A 236 26.18 -12.31 27.84
C ARG A 236 25.80 -12.26 26.36
N ASN A 237 25.44 -13.37 25.71
CA ASN A 237 25.41 -13.42 24.25
C ASN A 237 24.03 -13.31 23.57
N ARG A 238 22.91 -13.38 24.31
CA ARG A 238 21.55 -13.26 23.72
C ARG A 238 20.57 -12.78 24.79
N MET A 239 20.59 -11.49 25.09
CA MET A 239 19.62 -10.94 26.05
C MET A 239 18.29 -10.63 25.33
N SER A 240 17.47 -11.66 25.12
CA SER A 240 16.09 -11.52 24.71
C SER A 240 15.17 -11.75 25.90
N TRP A 241 14.54 -10.69 26.37
CA TRP A 241 13.71 -10.67 27.56
C TRP A 241 12.24 -10.75 27.22
N LYS A 242 11.43 -11.25 28.17
CA LYS A 242 9.99 -11.17 28.10
C LYS A 242 9.46 -10.22 29.16
N ALA A 243 8.52 -9.36 28.74
CA ALA A 243 7.86 -8.39 29.62
C ALA A 243 6.39 -8.23 29.24
N ILE A 244 5.63 -7.61 30.13
CA ILE A 244 4.29 -7.10 29.86
C ILE A 244 4.41 -5.61 29.60
N TYR A 245 3.86 -5.17 28.47
CA TYR A 245 3.71 -3.78 28.07
C TYR A 245 2.29 -3.54 27.57
N ASN A 246 1.59 -2.56 28.12
CA ASN A 246 0.17 -2.28 27.79
C ASN A 246 -0.71 -3.55 27.84
N ASN A 247 -0.58 -4.35 28.88
CA ASN A 247 -1.28 -5.62 29.10
C ASN A 247 -1.01 -6.71 28.04
N GLN A 248 0.05 -6.57 27.24
CA GLN A 248 0.45 -7.54 26.22
C GLN A 248 1.82 -8.12 26.56
N ASN A 249 1.96 -9.43 26.36
CA ASN A 249 3.26 -10.08 26.47
C ASN A 249 4.12 -9.70 25.25
N ILE A 250 5.27 -9.09 25.51
CA ILE A 250 6.24 -8.74 24.47
C ILE A 250 7.57 -9.44 24.70
N THR A 251 8.31 -9.60 23.61
CA THR A 251 9.73 -10.01 23.65
C THR A 251 10.56 -8.88 23.09
N PHE A 252 11.68 -8.56 23.77
CA PHE A 252 12.57 -7.50 23.33
C PHE A 252 14.05 -7.90 23.50
N LYS A 253 14.94 -7.23 22.75
CA LYS A 253 16.39 -7.30 22.91
C LYS A 253 16.84 -6.15 23.79
N LEU A 254 17.55 -6.47 24.87
CA LEU A 254 18.18 -5.43 25.65
C LEU A 254 19.41 -4.91 24.90
N LYS A 255 19.44 -3.61 24.59
CA LYS A 255 20.51 -2.93 23.86
C LYS A 255 21.27 -1.92 24.71
N ASP A 256 20.80 -1.63 25.92
CA ASP A 256 21.48 -0.77 26.90
C ASP A 256 22.72 -1.48 27.44
N GLU A 257 23.90 -1.08 26.98
CA GLU A 257 25.18 -1.71 27.40
C GLU A 257 25.54 -1.39 28.85
N ASP A 258 25.22 -0.21 29.35
CA ASP A 258 25.49 0.18 30.74
C ASP A 258 24.62 -0.66 31.67
N PHE A 259 23.37 -0.83 31.36
CA PHE A 259 22.47 -1.69 32.13
C PHE A 259 22.87 -3.16 32.05
N LYS A 260 23.33 -3.66 30.93
CA LYS A 260 23.89 -5.01 30.80
C LYS A 260 25.09 -5.21 31.69
N ASN A 261 25.99 -4.24 31.71
CA ASN A 261 27.18 -4.29 32.58
C ASN A 261 26.81 -4.27 34.08
N LEU A 262 25.79 -3.50 34.45
CA LEU A 262 25.28 -3.50 35.83
C LEU A 262 24.70 -4.87 36.20
N ILE A 263 23.94 -5.50 35.35
CA ILE A 263 23.40 -6.85 35.60
C ILE A 263 24.51 -7.87 35.79
N LEU A 264 25.54 -7.82 34.95
CA LEU A 264 26.62 -8.80 34.95
C LEU A 264 27.60 -8.62 36.15
N ASN A 265 27.81 -7.38 36.60
CA ASN A 265 28.83 -7.04 37.56
C ASN A 265 28.31 -6.80 38.97
N LYS A 266 27.01 -6.48 39.14
CA LYS A 266 26.44 -6.06 40.44
C LYS A 266 25.41 -7.02 41.03
N ASN A 267 25.28 -8.24 40.50
CA ASN A 267 24.34 -9.24 41.02
C ASN A 267 22.92 -8.68 41.22
N LEU A 268 22.44 -7.89 40.27
CA LEU A 268 21.06 -7.41 40.30
C LEU A 268 20.11 -8.62 40.23
N SER A 269 19.20 -8.72 41.19
CA SER A 269 18.18 -9.75 41.21
C SER A 269 16.90 -9.24 40.57
N PHE A 270 16.31 -10.06 39.73
CA PHE A 270 15.01 -9.77 39.14
C PHE A 270 14.01 -10.82 39.62
N SER A 271 12.91 -10.35 40.16
CA SER A 271 11.74 -11.16 40.48
C SER A 271 10.61 -10.90 39.47
N ASN A 272 9.67 -11.82 39.37
CA ASN A 272 8.47 -11.61 38.58
C ASN A 272 7.74 -10.37 39.10
N GLY A 273 7.34 -9.46 38.20
CA GLY A 273 6.71 -8.19 38.52
C GLY A 273 7.67 -7.01 38.76
N THR A 274 9.01 -7.22 38.68
CA THR A 274 9.96 -6.11 38.63
C THR A 274 9.70 -5.25 37.40
N LYS A 275 9.65 -3.91 37.57
CA LYS A 275 9.39 -2.98 36.48
C LYS A 275 10.64 -2.22 36.08
N LEU A 276 10.82 -1.98 34.79
CA LEU A 276 11.86 -1.13 34.23
C LEU A 276 11.23 0.10 33.60
N ILE A 277 11.82 1.28 33.87
CA ILE A 277 11.53 2.49 33.09
C ILE A 277 12.64 2.65 32.06
N CYS A 278 12.28 2.70 30.79
CA CYS A 278 13.22 2.64 29.67
C CYS A 278 12.62 3.19 28.39
N ASP A 279 13.43 3.28 27.34
CA ASP A 279 13.00 3.60 25.98
C ASP A 279 12.91 2.32 25.17
N ILE A 280 11.93 2.26 24.27
CA ILE A 280 11.73 1.14 23.36
C ILE A 280 11.68 1.60 21.91
N GLU A 281 12.42 0.89 21.07
CA GLU A 281 12.38 0.97 19.62
C GLU A 281 11.68 -0.28 19.10
N THR A 282 10.62 -0.09 18.31
CA THR A 282 9.90 -1.18 17.64
C THR A 282 10.18 -1.12 16.14
N GLN A 283 10.94 -2.09 15.64
CA GLN A 283 11.14 -2.24 14.21
C GLN A 283 9.85 -2.70 13.53
N GLN A 284 9.52 -2.07 12.44
CA GLN A 284 8.32 -2.37 11.66
C GLN A 284 8.70 -2.91 10.28
N LYS A 285 7.89 -3.81 9.76
CA LYS A 285 8.04 -4.34 8.40
C LYS A 285 6.68 -4.39 7.73
N MET A 286 6.66 -4.03 6.47
CA MET A 286 5.48 -4.21 5.63
C MET A 286 5.44 -5.65 5.12
N ASN A 287 4.29 -6.33 5.31
CA ASN A 287 4.07 -7.65 4.73
C ASN A 287 3.63 -7.54 3.25
N ASP A 288 3.43 -8.70 2.63
CA ASP A 288 3.03 -8.78 1.22
C ASP A 288 1.65 -8.18 0.91
N ASP A 289 0.82 -7.98 1.94
CA ASP A 289 -0.51 -7.37 1.84
C ASP A 289 -0.49 -5.86 2.12
N GLY A 290 0.71 -5.26 2.26
CA GLY A 290 0.88 -3.84 2.59
C GLY A 290 0.56 -3.47 4.04
N GLN A 291 0.36 -4.46 4.92
CA GLN A 291 0.12 -4.23 6.34
C GLN A 291 1.46 -4.07 7.07
N ILE A 292 1.53 -3.05 7.93
CA ILE A 292 2.66 -2.86 8.81
C ILE A 292 2.55 -3.83 9.99
N LYS A 293 3.59 -4.64 10.19
CA LYS A 293 3.72 -5.54 11.34
C LYS A 293 4.97 -5.24 12.12
N GLU A 294 4.83 -5.22 13.43
CA GLU A 294 5.97 -5.14 14.34
C GLU A 294 6.83 -6.40 14.18
N SER A 295 8.15 -6.23 14.07
CA SER A 295 9.07 -7.34 13.86
C SER A 295 9.97 -7.62 15.07
N THR A 296 10.71 -6.63 15.54
CA THR A 296 11.62 -6.75 16.66
C THR A 296 11.55 -5.52 17.55
N ARG A 297 11.64 -5.73 18.85
CA ARG A 297 11.72 -4.65 19.84
C ARG A 297 13.09 -4.63 20.45
N SER A 298 13.63 -3.43 20.66
CA SER A 298 14.90 -3.17 21.34
C SER A 298 14.68 -2.18 22.46
N VAL A 299 15.26 -2.44 23.63
CA VAL A 299 15.17 -1.57 24.80
C VAL A 299 16.52 -0.91 25.05
N TYR A 300 16.45 0.38 25.30
CA TYR A 300 17.56 1.29 25.52
C TYR A 300 17.28 2.14 26.79
N ASN A 301 18.28 2.87 27.27
CA ASN A 301 18.14 3.93 28.27
C ASN A 301 17.33 3.50 29.49
N VAL A 302 17.67 2.35 30.06
CA VAL A 302 17.05 1.94 31.32
C VAL A 302 17.45 2.92 32.43
N SER A 303 16.47 3.73 32.83
CA SER A 303 16.70 4.82 33.81
C SER A 303 16.39 4.41 35.26
N ARG A 304 15.46 3.42 35.43
CA ARG A 304 14.98 3.05 36.77
C ARG A 304 14.54 1.60 36.84
N ILE A 305 14.78 0.99 38.01
CA ILE A 305 14.23 -0.32 38.40
C ILE A 305 13.27 -0.11 39.56
N ILE A 306 12.07 -0.69 39.46
CA ILE A 306 11.09 -0.71 40.54
C ILE A 306 10.86 -2.17 40.93
N TYR A 307 11.25 -2.54 42.12
CA TYR A 307 11.08 -3.89 42.66
C TYR A 307 9.67 -4.10 43.22
N THR A 308 9.28 -5.35 43.34
CA THR A 308 7.94 -5.74 43.85
C THR A 308 7.71 -5.40 45.32
N ASN A 309 8.79 -5.26 46.14
CA ASN A 309 8.76 -4.81 47.53
C ASN A 309 8.63 -3.28 47.67
N GLY A 310 8.59 -2.55 46.56
CA GLY A 310 8.47 -1.09 46.52
C GLY A 310 9.82 -0.37 46.45
N ASP A 311 10.95 -1.07 46.53
CA ASP A 311 12.29 -0.45 46.41
C ASP A 311 12.48 0.10 44.99
N ILE A 312 13.07 1.28 44.90
CA ILE A 312 13.35 1.97 43.62
C ILE A 312 14.87 2.18 43.53
N VAL A 313 15.42 1.83 42.39
CA VAL A 313 16.83 2.11 42.05
C VAL A 313 16.88 2.99 40.83
N ASP A 314 17.33 4.22 40.99
CA ASP A 314 17.62 5.13 39.88
C ASP A 314 19.04 4.77 39.36
N LEU A 315 19.12 4.66 38.02
CA LEU A 315 20.35 4.25 37.32
C LEU A 315 21.01 5.41 36.56
N LYS A 316 20.28 6.49 36.36
CA LYS A 316 20.75 7.73 35.72
C LYS A 316 20.38 8.92 36.61
#